data_e70d9836e9093096d35da0f6d97d9216
#
_entry.id   e70d9836e9093096d35da0f6d97d9216
#
_cell.length_a   1.000
_cell.length_b   1.000
_cell.length_c   1.000
_cell.angle_alpha   90.00
_cell.angle_beta   90.00
_cell.angle_gamma   90.00
#
_symmetry.space_group_name_H-M   'P 1'
#
loop_
_entity.id
_entity.type
_entity.pdbx_description
1 polymer ?
#
loop_
_entity_poly.entity_id
_entity_poly.type
_entity_poly.pdbx_seq_one_letter_code
_entity_poly.pdbx_strand_id
1 'polypeptide(L)'
;MATVSYRYAASADVVLDGINGLQAEKGDEEGFYSAMRRLLEDGEMIRRLGKQARRTVNSRTWNSIHDRFEELLASVAREENGTGCARPPRGAVLECRTVFLSDLHLGTKDCKADECRKFLKHVRAGKIVLVGDIVDAWALSRGSRWRRRHTRFVRTLLRKMEQEDVEVLYLRGNHDDILEKFLPFHLGGLKIAREYVHQAADGRRYLCVHGDGFDAISTNHRWLAMLGSLGYDVLLMVNRFYNKYRAWRGREYYSVSRAIKGRVKSAVNFIGKYEEQLQRLAVKRQCDGIIAGHVHHPADTMVGKVRYLNCGDWVETMSAVLEYGDGRMETVLYKDFMKRLAYGKCGTMEDAETSPRTGDS
;
A
#
# COMPACT_ATOMS: atom_id res chain seq x y z
N MET A 1 -35.87 1.64 -7.69
CA MET A 1 -36.23 1.81 -6.27
C MET A 1 -35.86 3.23 -5.90
N ALA A 2 -36.71 4.01 -5.26
CA ALA A 2 -36.38 5.33 -4.72
C ALA A 2 -35.54 5.14 -3.46
N THR A 3 -34.60 6.02 -3.21
CA THR A 3 -33.65 5.92 -2.09
C THR A 3 -33.68 7.22 -1.29
N VAL A 4 -33.61 7.11 0.04
CA VAL A 4 -33.26 8.21 0.95
C VAL A 4 -31.88 7.94 1.50
N SER A 5 -31.03 8.94 1.53
CA SER A 5 -29.68 8.84 2.08
C SER A 5 -29.24 10.11 2.76
N TYR A 6 -28.26 10.01 3.64
CA TYR A 6 -27.49 11.18 4.05
C TYR A 6 -26.53 11.62 2.95
N ARG A 7 -26.32 12.94 2.81
CA ARG A 7 -25.30 13.54 1.92
C ARG A 7 -23.91 13.30 2.51
N TYR A 8 -23.40 12.07 2.33
CA TYR A 8 -22.12 11.65 2.88
C TYR A 8 -21.45 10.57 2.03
N ALA A 9 -20.13 10.68 1.84
CA ALA A 9 -19.31 9.73 1.08
C ALA A 9 -19.89 9.45 -0.33
N ALA A 10 -19.93 8.20 -0.76
CA ALA A 10 -20.41 7.82 -2.10
C ALA A 10 -21.88 8.20 -2.38
N SER A 11 -22.71 8.33 -1.35
CA SER A 11 -24.10 8.74 -1.55
C SER A 11 -24.22 10.20 -2.01
N ALA A 12 -23.27 11.07 -1.63
CA ALA A 12 -23.24 12.46 -2.09
C ALA A 12 -23.02 12.59 -3.61
N ASP A 13 -22.32 11.63 -4.20
CA ASP A 13 -21.97 11.63 -5.63
C ASP A 13 -22.97 10.83 -6.49
N VAL A 14 -23.67 9.87 -5.88
CA VAL A 14 -24.55 8.94 -6.59
C VAL A 14 -26.01 9.34 -6.50
N VAL A 15 -26.45 9.78 -5.31
CA VAL A 15 -27.83 10.23 -5.09
C VAL A 15 -27.89 11.73 -5.33
N LEU A 16 -28.70 12.14 -6.29
CA LEU A 16 -28.98 13.54 -6.60
C LEU A 16 -30.35 13.87 -6.02
N ASP A 17 -30.38 14.79 -5.06
CA ASP A 17 -31.62 15.15 -4.33
C ASP A 17 -32.73 15.60 -5.27
N GLY A 18 -33.94 15.08 -5.08
CA GLY A 18 -35.10 15.34 -5.90
C GLY A 18 -35.07 14.76 -7.32
N ILE A 19 -33.93 14.20 -7.79
CA ILE A 19 -33.75 13.67 -9.16
C ILE A 19 -33.82 12.14 -9.15
N ASN A 20 -32.93 11.47 -8.43
CA ASN A 20 -32.86 10.00 -8.40
C ASN A 20 -32.99 9.42 -6.98
N GLY A 21 -33.20 10.28 -5.98
CA GLY A 21 -33.41 9.95 -4.59
C GLY A 21 -33.66 11.21 -3.78
N LEU A 22 -33.77 11.10 -2.46
CA LEU A 22 -33.80 12.22 -1.53
C LEU A 22 -32.60 12.17 -0.62
N GLN A 23 -32.07 13.35 -0.27
CA GLN A 23 -30.92 13.48 0.63
C GLN A 23 -31.24 14.36 1.83
N ALA A 24 -30.75 13.95 2.99
CA ALA A 24 -30.66 14.78 4.20
C ALA A 24 -29.18 15.09 4.48
N GLU A 25 -28.91 16.20 5.16
CA GLU A 25 -27.54 16.50 5.60
C GLU A 25 -27.07 15.49 6.65
N LYS A 26 -25.76 15.27 6.72
CA LYS A 26 -25.18 14.31 7.66
C LYS A 26 -25.49 14.69 9.11
N GLY A 27 -26.21 13.82 9.82
CA GLY A 27 -26.62 14.02 11.22
C GLY A 27 -27.97 14.73 11.37
N ASP A 28 -28.64 15.13 10.30
CA ASP A 28 -30.00 15.67 10.31
C ASP A 28 -31.02 14.54 10.28
N GLU A 29 -31.34 13.99 11.45
CA GLU A 29 -32.30 12.90 11.58
C GLU A 29 -33.73 13.34 11.24
N GLU A 30 -34.13 14.57 11.60
CA GLU A 30 -35.45 15.07 11.29
C GLU A 30 -35.65 15.26 9.78
N GLY A 31 -34.63 15.80 9.09
CA GLY A 31 -34.62 15.90 7.63
C GLY A 31 -34.69 14.54 6.96
N PHE A 32 -34.01 13.54 7.51
CA PHE A 32 -34.06 12.17 6.99
C PHE A 32 -35.46 11.56 7.13
N TYR A 33 -36.09 11.66 8.31
CA TYR A 33 -37.44 11.18 8.54
C TYR A 33 -38.48 11.95 7.70
N SER A 34 -38.30 13.25 7.53
CA SER A 34 -39.15 14.06 6.65
C SER A 34 -39.06 13.60 5.19
N ALA A 35 -37.85 13.32 4.69
CA ALA A 35 -37.64 12.79 3.36
C ALA A 35 -38.26 11.38 3.18
N MET A 36 -38.14 10.51 4.18
CA MET A 36 -38.84 9.21 4.18
C MET A 36 -40.37 9.35 4.15
N ARG A 37 -40.94 10.24 4.97
CA ARG A 37 -42.38 10.50 5.01
C ARG A 37 -42.90 10.99 3.66
N ARG A 38 -42.21 11.96 3.04
CA ARG A 38 -42.54 12.46 1.68
C ARG A 38 -42.57 11.34 0.65
N LEU A 39 -41.65 10.39 0.71
CA LEU A 39 -41.69 9.23 -0.20
C LEU A 39 -42.85 8.30 0.08
N LEU A 40 -43.21 8.07 1.37
CA LEU A 40 -44.33 7.19 1.72
C LEU A 40 -45.69 7.78 1.34
N GLU A 41 -45.82 9.09 1.37
CA GLU A 41 -47.08 9.82 1.05
C GLU A 41 -47.26 10.02 -0.46
N ASP A 42 -46.19 10.00 -1.27
CA ASP A 42 -46.25 10.27 -2.71
C ASP A 42 -45.73 9.08 -3.55
N GLY A 43 -46.66 8.21 -3.93
CA GLY A 43 -46.37 7.05 -4.76
C GLY A 43 -45.91 7.41 -6.20
N GLU A 44 -46.24 8.60 -6.69
CA GLU A 44 -45.76 9.09 -7.98
C GLU A 44 -44.31 9.52 -7.90
N MET A 45 -43.93 10.17 -6.81
CA MET A 45 -42.55 10.53 -6.52
C MET A 45 -41.67 9.26 -6.44
N ILE A 46 -42.11 8.20 -5.75
CA ILE A 46 -41.41 6.92 -5.70
C ILE A 46 -41.11 6.38 -7.10
N ARG A 47 -42.14 6.38 -7.97
CA ARG A 47 -42.02 5.87 -9.34
C ARG A 47 -41.06 6.72 -10.18
N ARG A 48 -41.18 8.04 -10.10
CA ARG A 48 -40.35 9.01 -10.81
C ARG A 48 -38.88 8.89 -10.39
N LEU A 49 -38.58 8.98 -9.09
CA LEU A 49 -37.22 8.89 -8.55
C LEU A 49 -36.61 7.51 -8.80
N GLY A 50 -37.38 6.43 -8.63
CA GLY A 50 -36.94 5.07 -8.91
C GLY A 50 -36.59 4.82 -10.39
N LYS A 51 -37.35 5.42 -11.31
CA LYS A 51 -37.04 5.35 -12.75
C LYS A 51 -35.74 6.10 -13.08
N GLN A 52 -35.52 7.25 -12.49
CA GLN A 52 -34.27 8.02 -12.67
C GLN A 52 -33.08 7.35 -11.98
N ALA A 53 -33.26 6.79 -10.78
CA ALA A 53 -32.22 6.01 -10.12
C ALA A 53 -31.73 4.84 -10.99
N ARG A 54 -32.67 4.11 -11.61
CA ARG A 54 -32.33 3.03 -12.53
C ARG A 54 -31.57 3.52 -13.76
N ARG A 55 -31.93 4.68 -14.32
CA ARG A 55 -31.23 5.29 -15.45
C ARG A 55 -29.80 5.70 -15.05
N THR A 56 -29.63 6.31 -13.88
CA THR A 56 -28.32 6.71 -13.35
C THR A 56 -27.40 5.51 -13.14
N VAL A 57 -27.93 4.38 -12.62
CA VAL A 57 -27.14 3.15 -12.45
C VAL A 57 -26.80 2.51 -13.80
N ASN A 58 -27.78 2.47 -14.73
CA ASN A 58 -27.56 1.88 -16.06
C ASN A 58 -26.55 2.66 -16.92
N SER A 59 -26.39 3.98 -16.69
CA SER A 59 -25.38 4.80 -17.37
C SER A 59 -23.98 4.66 -16.75
N ARG A 60 -23.87 4.05 -15.56
CA ARG A 60 -22.61 3.75 -14.86
C ARG A 60 -22.28 2.26 -14.97
N THR A 61 -22.27 1.75 -16.19
CA THR A 61 -21.82 0.37 -16.45
C THR A 61 -20.32 0.28 -16.29
N TRP A 62 -19.83 -0.94 -16.06
CA TRP A 62 -18.39 -1.20 -16.02
C TRP A 62 -17.70 -0.76 -17.31
N ASN A 63 -18.34 -0.92 -18.47
CA ASN A 63 -17.80 -0.45 -19.73
C ASN A 63 -17.65 1.07 -19.74
N SER A 64 -18.65 1.84 -19.27
CA SER A 64 -18.54 3.30 -19.20
C SER A 64 -17.50 3.79 -18.19
N ILE A 65 -17.24 3.02 -17.14
CA ILE A 65 -16.15 3.29 -16.18
C ILE A 65 -14.80 2.98 -16.83
N HIS A 66 -14.72 1.88 -17.57
CA HIS A 66 -13.54 1.47 -18.31
C HIS A 66 -13.19 2.50 -19.40
N ASP A 67 -14.17 2.88 -20.22
CA ASP A 67 -13.98 3.89 -21.27
C ASP A 67 -13.50 5.23 -20.69
N ARG A 68 -14.08 5.65 -19.56
CA ARG A 68 -13.68 6.88 -18.89
C ARG A 68 -12.29 6.78 -18.25
N PHE A 69 -11.91 5.60 -17.80
CA PHE A 69 -10.55 5.33 -17.31
C PHE A 69 -9.54 5.34 -18.47
N GLU A 70 -9.88 4.73 -19.60
CA GLU A 70 -9.07 4.79 -20.82
C GLU A 70 -8.94 6.21 -21.36
N GLU A 71 -10.03 6.99 -21.37
CA GLU A 71 -9.99 8.43 -21.73
C GLU A 71 -9.07 9.21 -20.78
N LEU A 72 -9.13 8.93 -19.48
CA LEU A 72 -8.26 9.55 -18.48
C LEU A 72 -6.79 9.18 -18.74
N LEU A 73 -6.50 7.92 -18.99
CA LEU A 73 -5.15 7.47 -19.36
C LEU A 73 -4.67 8.11 -20.65
N ALA A 74 -5.53 8.17 -21.68
CA ALA A 74 -5.21 8.80 -22.95
C ALA A 74 -5.02 10.31 -22.82
N SER A 75 -5.77 11.00 -21.93
CA SER A 75 -5.57 12.44 -21.67
C SER A 75 -4.23 12.71 -20.98
N VAL A 76 -3.85 11.84 -20.03
CA VAL A 76 -2.56 11.90 -19.34
C VAL A 76 -1.41 11.67 -20.31
N ALA A 77 -1.56 10.75 -21.24
CA ALA A 77 -0.54 10.48 -22.28
C ALA A 77 -0.42 11.64 -23.31
N ARG A 78 -1.54 12.31 -23.64
CA ARG A 78 -1.55 13.45 -24.61
C ARG A 78 -0.96 14.74 -24.07
N GLU A 79 -1.15 15.05 -22.78
CA GLU A 79 -0.56 16.25 -22.15
C GLU A 79 0.99 16.25 -22.16
N GLU A 80 1.62 15.10 -22.36
CA GLU A 80 3.08 14.96 -22.35
C GLU A 80 3.75 15.08 -23.73
N ASN A 81 3.00 14.92 -24.83
CA ASN A 81 3.55 15.10 -26.19
C ASN A 81 3.79 16.58 -26.56
N GLY A 82 3.42 17.52 -25.69
CA GLY A 82 3.57 18.97 -25.92
C GLY A 82 4.81 19.63 -25.30
N THR A 83 5.51 18.97 -24.39
CA THR A 83 6.73 19.52 -23.80
C THR A 83 7.86 18.52 -23.92
N GLY A 84 8.75 18.75 -24.88
CA GLY A 84 10.01 18.04 -25.04
C GLY A 84 10.81 18.07 -23.75
N CYS A 85 10.55 17.12 -22.86
CA CYS A 85 11.31 16.96 -21.64
C CYS A 85 12.62 16.27 -21.99
N ALA A 86 13.70 17.05 -22.05
CA ALA A 86 15.05 16.54 -22.13
C ALA A 86 15.23 15.42 -21.10
N ARG A 87 15.83 14.29 -21.53
CA ARG A 87 16.22 13.21 -20.60
C ARG A 87 16.92 13.84 -19.39
N PRO A 88 16.51 13.49 -18.16
CA PRO A 88 17.23 13.97 -16.98
C PRO A 88 18.71 13.61 -17.12
N PRO A 89 19.63 14.46 -16.66
CA PRO A 89 21.04 14.15 -16.67
C PRO A 89 21.24 12.78 -16.02
N ARG A 90 22.20 12.00 -16.55
CA ARG A 90 22.51 10.65 -16.05
C ARG A 90 22.98 10.75 -14.59
N GLY A 91 22.00 10.85 -13.66
CA GLY A 91 22.23 10.63 -12.25
C GLY A 91 22.50 9.16 -12.00
N ALA A 92 23.23 8.82 -10.96
CA ALA A 92 23.50 7.46 -10.60
C ALA A 92 22.17 6.65 -10.59
N VAL A 93 22.13 5.60 -11.41
CA VAL A 93 20.97 4.71 -11.55
C VAL A 93 21.41 3.34 -11.09
N LEU A 94 20.70 2.76 -10.15
CA LEU A 94 20.90 1.38 -9.73
C LEU A 94 20.27 0.46 -10.77
N GLU A 95 21.04 -0.47 -11.33
CA GLU A 95 20.50 -1.51 -12.19
C GLU A 95 20.16 -2.75 -11.35
N CYS A 96 18.96 -3.27 -11.53
CA CYS A 96 18.51 -4.50 -10.91
C CYS A 96 17.58 -5.27 -11.86
N ARG A 97 17.35 -6.54 -11.59
CA ARG A 97 16.47 -7.37 -12.42
C ARG A 97 15.00 -7.13 -12.09
N THR A 98 14.68 -7.11 -10.80
CA THR A 98 13.29 -6.95 -10.31
C THR A 98 13.25 -6.08 -9.06
N VAL A 99 12.21 -5.24 -8.97
CA VAL A 99 11.87 -4.43 -7.80
C VAL A 99 10.57 -4.94 -7.21
N PHE A 100 10.52 -5.17 -5.90
CA PHE A 100 9.31 -5.51 -5.16
C PHE A 100 8.96 -4.37 -4.22
N LEU A 101 7.73 -3.88 -4.30
CA LEU A 101 7.17 -2.79 -3.50
C LEU A 101 5.85 -3.23 -2.89
N SER A 102 5.55 -2.80 -1.67
CA SER A 102 4.31 -3.11 -0.97
C SER A 102 3.81 -1.91 -0.17
N ASP A 103 2.55 -1.94 0.23
CA ASP A 103 1.97 -1.06 1.26
C ASP A 103 2.23 0.44 1.00
N LEU A 104 1.91 0.89 -0.21
CA LEU A 104 2.05 2.29 -0.61
C LEU A 104 0.86 3.14 -0.15
N HIS A 105 -0.34 2.54 -0.10
CA HIS A 105 -1.59 3.18 0.32
C HIS A 105 -1.89 4.50 -0.38
N LEU A 106 -1.81 4.51 -1.71
CA LEU A 106 -2.23 5.66 -2.52
C LEU A 106 -3.69 6.00 -2.23
N GLY A 107 -3.97 7.26 -1.96
CA GLY A 107 -5.28 7.73 -1.49
C GLY A 107 -5.25 8.22 -0.06
N THR A 108 -4.24 7.85 0.74
CA THR A 108 -4.07 8.35 2.11
C THR A 108 -3.20 9.61 2.16
N LYS A 109 -3.31 10.34 3.28
CA LYS A 109 -2.49 11.56 3.51
C LYS A 109 -1.04 11.22 3.87
N ASP A 110 -0.80 10.03 4.43
CA ASP A 110 0.50 9.65 5.00
C ASP A 110 1.39 8.91 3.99
N CYS A 111 0.80 8.49 2.84
CA CYS A 111 1.50 7.85 1.73
C CYS A 111 2.71 8.69 1.25
N LYS A 112 3.88 8.07 1.14
CA LYS A 112 5.14 8.64 0.64
C LYS A 112 5.32 8.43 -0.87
N ALA A 113 4.26 8.73 -1.63
CA ALA A 113 4.24 8.52 -3.08
C ALA A 113 5.34 9.29 -3.84
N ASP A 114 5.73 10.49 -3.38
CA ASP A 114 6.81 11.25 -4.02
C ASP A 114 8.19 10.65 -3.75
N GLU A 115 8.41 10.09 -2.56
CA GLU A 115 9.62 9.37 -2.19
C GLU A 115 9.74 8.07 -2.98
N CYS A 116 8.67 7.28 -3.05
CA CYS A 116 8.63 6.06 -3.85
C CYS A 116 8.87 6.35 -5.35
N ARG A 117 8.26 7.42 -5.86
CA ARG A 117 8.50 7.89 -7.23
C ARG A 117 9.95 8.30 -7.45
N LYS A 118 10.59 8.99 -6.50
CA LYS A 118 12.02 9.33 -6.57
C LYS A 118 12.88 8.07 -6.59
N PHE A 119 12.58 7.10 -5.74
CA PHE A 119 13.24 5.80 -5.74
C PHE A 119 13.17 5.15 -7.12
N LEU A 120 11.97 4.98 -7.68
CA LEU A 120 11.77 4.36 -8.99
C LEU A 120 12.47 5.09 -10.14
N LYS A 121 12.66 6.40 -10.05
CA LYS A 121 13.41 7.17 -11.05
C LYS A 121 14.91 6.85 -11.07
N HIS A 122 15.45 6.41 -9.94
CA HIS A 122 16.87 6.07 -9.81
C HIS A 122 17.11 4.56 -9.87
N VAL A 123 16.09 3.78 -10.21
CA VAL A 123 16.20 2.33 -10.40
C VAL A 123 15.82 1.98 -11.83
N ARG A 124 16.67 1.21 -12.51
CA ARG A 124 16.36 0.56 -13.79
C ARG A 124 16.16 -0.92 -13.54
N ALA A 125 14.96 -1.42 -13.83
CA ALA A 125 14.58 -2.82 -13.63
C ALA A 125 13.79 -3.31 -14.83
N GLY A 126 13.90 -4.59 -15.17
CA GLY A 126 13.05 -5.20 -16.20
C GLY A 126 11.65 -5.55 -15.68
N LYS A 127 11.49 -5.68 -14.36
CA LYS A 127 10.21 -6.02 -13.73
C LYS A 127 10.00 -5.24 -12.44
N ILE A 128 8.74 -4.83 -12.21
CA ILE A 128 8.27 -4.26 -10.93
C ILE A 128 7.11 -5.10 -10.43
N VAL A 129 7.23 -5.63 -9.22
CA VAL A 129 6.18 -6.40 -8.55
C VAL A 129 5.61 -5.55 -7.40
N LEU A 130 4.35 -5.20 -7.53
CA LEU A 130 3.58 -4.46 -6.52
C LEU A 130 2.87 -5.49 -5.63
N VAL A 131 3.35 -5.69 -4.41
CA VAL A 131 2.96 -6.79 -3.52
C VAL A 131 1.80 -6.37 -2.60
N GLY A 132 0.71 -5.86 -3.20
CA GLY A 132 -0.53 -5.50 -2.50
C GLY A 132 -0.51 -4.17 -1.76
N ASP A 133 -1.70 -3.69 -1.43
CA ASP A 133 -1.98 -2.44 -0.71
C ASP A 133 -1.34 -1.20 -1.37
N ILE A 134 -1.36 -1.18 -2.70
CA ILE A 134 -0.82 -0.06 -3.47
C ILE A 134 -1.83 1.09 -3.51
N VAL A 135 -3.10 0.79 -3.75
CA VAL A 135 -4.20 1.77 -3.69
C VAL A 135 -5.07 1.49 -2.49
N ASP A 136 -5.22 2.46 -1.60
CA ASP A 136 -6.12 2.34 -0.46
C ASP A 136 -7.56 2.66 -0.88
N ALA A 137 -8.22 1.67 -1.47
CA ALA A 137 -9.62 1.78 -1.89
C ALA A 137 -10.56 2.01 -0.70
N TRP A 138 -10.22 1.49 0.49
CA TRP A 138 -11.01 1.71 1.71
C TRP A 138 -10.91 3.16 2.19
N ALA A 139 -9.71 3.77 2.18
CA ALA A 139 -9.57 5.17 2.52
C ALA A 139 -10.31 6.07 1.53
N LEU A 140 -10.19 5.77 0.23
CA LEU A 140 -10.87 6.51 -0.83
C LEU A 140 -12.40 6.41 -0.71
N SER A 141 -12.94 5.23 -0.42
CA SER A 141 -14.38 5.03 -0.22
C SER A 141 -14.93 5.77 1.02
N ARG A 142 -14.06 6.06 1.99
CA ARG A 142 -14.38 6.83 3.21
C ARG A 142 -14.14 8.32 3.08
N GLY A 143 -13.95 8.84 1.85
CA GLY A 143 -13.83 10.26 1.56
C GLY A 143 -12.39 10.80 1.60
N SER A 144 -11.38 9.96 1.65
CA SER A 144 -10.00 10.38 1.46
C SER A 144 -9.80 10.90 0.03
N ARG A 145 -8.88 11.84 -0.16
CA ARG A 145 -8.70 12.50 -1.46
C ARG A 145 -7.52 11.95 -2.23
N TRP A 146 -7.75 11.65 -3.51
CA TRP A 146 -6.67 11.41 -4.46
C TRP A 146 -5.89 12.71 -4.72
N ARG A 147 -4.57 12.71 -4.47
CA ARG A 147 -3.71 13.90 -4.58
C ARG A 147 -2.83 13.82 -5.82
N ARG A 148 -2.34 14.97 -6.30
CA ARG A 148 -1.42 15.05 -7.46
C ARG A 148 -0.18 14.14 -7.33
N ARG A 149 0.35 13.95 -6.10
CA ARG A 149 1.49 13.04 -5.86
C ARG A 149 1.17 11.59 -6.20
N HIS A 150 -0.08 11.14 -5.95
CA HIS A 150 -0.53 9.79 -6.28
C HIS A 150 -0.57 9.60 -7.80
N THR A 151 -1.15 10.56 -8.54
CA THR A 151 -1.14 10.57 -10.01
C THR A 151 0.29 10.57 -10.58
N ARG A 152 1.21 11.33 -9.99
CA ARG A 152 2.62 11.36 -10.43
C ARG A 152 3.32 10.01 -10.26
N PHE A 153 3.01 9.27 -9.20
CA PHE A 153 3.53 7.92 -9.00
C PHE A 153 3.01 6.97 -10.08
N VAL A 154 1.69 6.92 -10.29
CA VAL A 154 1.06 6.09 -11.34
C VAL A 154 1.64 6.43 -12.70
N ARG A 155 1.75 7.71 -13.04
CA ARG A 155 2.38 8.16 -14.28
C ARG A 155 3.83 7.67 -14.43
N THR A 156 4.59 7.60 -13.35
CA THR A 156 5.96 7.08 -13.39
C THR A 156 5.98 5.59 -13.70
N LEU A 157 5.05 4.79 -13.17
CA LEU A 157 4.91 3.38 -13.53
C LEU A 157 4.54 3.21 -15.00
N LEU A 158 3.53 3.95 -15.48
CA LEU A 158 3.11 3.91 -16.89
C LEU A 158 4.26 4.25 -17.84
N ARG A 159 5.05 5.27 -17.53
CA ARG A 159 6.24 5.62 -18.34
C ARG A 159 7.28 4.51 -18.37
N LYS A 160 7.52 3.85 -17.24
CA LYS A 160 8.45 2.72 -17.18
C LYS A 160 7.98 1.56 -18.05
N MET A 161 6.68 1.29 -18.05
CA MET A 161 6.08 0.27 -18.93
C MET A 161 6.22 0.66 -20.41
N GLU A 162 5.93 1.91 -20.77
CA GLU A 162 5.90 2.39 -22.16
C GLU A 162 7.28 2.65 -22.73
N GLN A 163 8.18 3.28 -21.96
CA GLN A 163 9.47 3.78 -22.46
C GLN A 163 10.66 2.88 -22.12
N GLU A 164 10.54 2.07 -21.05
CA GLU A 164 11.61 1.20 -20.56
C GLU A 164 11.26 -0.29 -20.72
N ASP A 165 10.08 -0.62 -21.28
CA ASP A 165 9.55 -1.99 -21.47
C ASP A 165 9.51 -2.80 -20.16
N VAL A 166 9.19 -2.14 -19.05
CA VAL A 166 9.14 -2.74 -17.72
C VAL A 166 7.83 -3.50 -17.54
N GLU A 167 7.92 -4.78 -17.24
CA GLU A 167 6.76 -5.58 -16.84
C GLU A 167 6.31 -5.18 -15.44
N VAL A 168 5.04 -4.82 -15.27
CA VAL A 168 4.45 -4.51 -13.95
C VAL A 168 3.48 -5.61 -13.56
N LEU A 169 3.75 -6.26 -12.44
CA LEU A 169 2.86 -7.22 -11.82
C LEU A 169 2.27 -6.63 -10.54
N TYR A 170 0.96 -6.57 -10.47
CA TYR A 170 0.23 -6.07 -9.31
C TYR A 170 -0.43 -7.24 -8.59
N LEU A 171 -0.05 -7.50 -7.36
CA LEU A 171 -0.72 -8.44 -6.47
C LEU A 171 -1.74 -7.70 -5.63
N ARG A 172 -2.94 -8.25 -5.49
CA ARG A 172 -3.96 -7.63 -4.66
C ARG A 172 -3.59 -7.72 -3.17
N GLY A 173 -3.91 -6.69 -2.39
CA GLY A 173 -3.90 -6.69 -0.93
C GLY A 173 -5.31 -6.55 -0.36
N ASN A 174 -5.42 -6.35 0.95
CA ASN A 174 -6.72 -6.18 1.61
C ASN A 174 -7.29 -4.77 1.45
N HIS A 175 -6.48 -3.73 1.28
CA HIS A 175 -6.96 -2.37 1.03
C HIS A 175 -7.35 -2.13 -0.43
N ASP A 176 -6.91 -2.96 -1.33
CA ASP A 176 -7.27 -2.96 -2.75
C ASP A 176 -7.98 -4.24 -3.19
N ASP A 177 -8.73 -4.87 -2.27
CA ASP A 177 -9.51 -6.09 -2.46
C ASP A 177 -10.57 -5.99 -3.57
N ILE A 178 -10.95 -4.78 -3.95
CA ILE A 178 -11.82 -4.53 -5.11
C ILE A 178 -11.27 -5.17 -6.39
N LEU A 179 -9.95 -5.30 -6.50
CA LEU A 179 -9.27 -5.94 -7.63
C LEU A 179 -9.59 -7.43 -7.74
N GLU A 180 -10.03 -8.08 -6.65
CA GLU A 180 -10.40 -9.49 -6.61
C GLU A 180 -11.43 -9.86 -7.69
N LYS A 181 -12.34 -8.93 -7.99
CA LYS A 181 -13.43 -9.13 -8.97
C LYS A 181 -12.93 -9.19 -10.41
N PHE A 182 -11.71 -8.77 -10.67
CA PHE A 182 -11.12 -8.66 -12.00
C PHE A 182 -10.00 -9.68 -12.25
N LEU A 183 -9.73 -10.57 -11.30
CA LEU A 183 -8.63 -11.52 -11.41
C LEU A 183 -9.00 -12.77 -12.24
N PRO A 184 -8.06 -13.26 -13.06
CA PRO A 184 -6.81 -12.65 -13.47
C PRO A 184 -7.04 -11.56 -14.53
N PHE A 185 -6.25 -10.47 -14.51
CA PHE A 185 -6.36 -9.37 -15.45
C PHE A 185 -5.02 -9.08 -16.12
N HIS A 186 -5.04 -8.82 -17.43
CA HIS A 186 -3.86 -8.47 -18.21
C HIS A 186 -4.19 -7.29 -19.13
N LEU A 187 -3.36 -6.24 -19.08
CA LEU A 187 -3.46 -5.06 -19.93
C LEU A 187 -2.05 -4.61 -20.35
N GLY A 188 -1.65 -4.93 -21.57
CA GLY A 188 -0.28 -4.65 -22.02
C GLY A 188 0.76 -5.28 -21.09
N GLY A 189 1.70 -4.46 -20.61
CA GLY A 189 2.73 -4.87 -19.64
C GLY A 189 2.25 -4.98 -18.19
N LEU A 190 0.96 -4.71 -17.89
CA LEU A 190 0.38 -4.83 -16.54
C LEU A 190 -0.33 -6.17 -16.38
N LYS A 191 0.04 -6.91 -15.34
CA LYS A 191 -0.67 -8.12 -14.89
C LYS A 191 -1.17 -7.93 -13.47
N ILE A 192 -2.40 -8.38 -13.17
CA ILE A 192 -2.97 -8.36 -11.82
C ILE A 192 -3.28 -9.80 -11.40
N ALA A 193 -2.83 -10.20 -10.21
CA ALA A 193 -2.98 -11.55 -9.68
C ALA A 193 -3.17 -11.56 -8.15
N ARG A 194 -3.51 -12.70 -7.58
CA ARG A 194 -3.55 -12.92 -6.12
C ARG A 194 -2.18 -13.26 -5.57
N GLU A 195 -1.47 -14.10 -6.27
CA GLU A 195 -0.13 -14.61 -5.92
C GLU A 195 0.68 -14.79 -7.20
N TYR A 196 1.99 -14.80 -7.07
CA TYR A 196 2.90 -14.99 -8.18
C TYR A 196 4.13 -15.77 -7.73
N VAL A 197 4.55 -16.74 -8.51
CA VAL A 197 5.82 -17.42 -8.26
C VAL A 197 6.90 -16.75 -9.12
N HIS A 198 7.78 -16.00 -8.47
CA HIS A 198 8.91 -15.36 -9.08
C HIS A 198 10.08 -16.34 -9.18
N GLN A 199 10.65 -16.46 -10.36
CA GLN A 199 11.88 -17.23 -10.57
C GLN A 199 13.06 -16.25 -10.60
N ALA A 200 13.90 -16.31 -9.58
CA ALA A 200 15.11 -15.52 -9.48
C ALA A 200 16.17 -15.94 -10.52
N ALA A 201 17.13 -15.08 -10.79
CA ALA A 201 18.18 -15.34 -11.77
C ALA A 201 19.06 -16.54 -11.39
N ASP A 202 19.20 -16.82 -10.11
CA ASP A 202 19.91 -17.99 -9.58
C ASP A 202 19.10 -19.31 -9.61
N GLY A 203 17.88 -19.26 -10.20
CA GLY A 203 16.99 -20.40 -10.33
C GLY A 203 16.07 -20.64 -9.13
N ARG A 204 16.27 -19.98 -7.99
CA ARG A 204 15.39 -20.08 -6.82
C ARG A 204 14.01 -19.53 -7.09
N ARG A 205 13.01 -20.13 -6.47
CA ARG A 205 11.60 -19.77 -6.62
C ARG A 205 11.10 -19.04 -5.38
N TYR A 206 10.56 -17.86 -5.56
CA TYR A 206 9.98 -17.05 -4.48
C TYR A 206 8.48 -16.89 -4.70
N LEU A 207 7.69 -17.29 -3.70
CA LEU A 207 6.26 -17.02 -3.71
C LEU A 207 6.03 -15.55 -3.32
N CYS A 208 5.41 -14.77 -4.18
CA CYS A 208 5.03 -13.39 -3.91
C CYS A 208 3.54 -13.35 -3.57
N VAL A 209 3.21 -12.87 -2.37
CA VAL A 209 1.83 -12.69 -1.88
C VAL A 209 1.78 -11.46 -0.97
N HIS A 210 0.64 -10.80 -0.88
CA HIS A 210 0.51 -9.69 0.08
C HIS A 210 0.64 -10.17 1.53
N GLY A 211 -0.10 -11.21 1.89
CA GLY A 211 -0.02 -11.83 3.22
C GLY A 211 -1.25 -11.65 4.10
N ASP A 212 -2.22 -10.87 3.69
CA ASP A 212 -3.48 -10.59 4.40
C ASP A 212 -4.31 -11.84 4.75
N GLY A 213 -4.24 -12.89 3.93
CA GLY A 213 -4.96 -14.15 4.15
C GLY A 213 -4.58 -14.91 5.43
N PHE A 214 -3.54 -14.48 6.14
CA PHE A 214 -3.05 -15.08 7.39
C PHE A 214 -3.42 -14.28 8.64
N ASP A 215 -4.26 -13.27 8.47
CA ASP A 215 -4.64 -12.29 9.49
C ASP A 215 -5.74 -12.74 10.46
N ALA A 216 -6.04 -13.99 10.61
CA ALA A 216 -7.11 -14.46 11.49
C ALA A 216 -7.07 -13.89 12.94
N ILE A 217 -6.09 -13.04 13.27
CA ILE A 217 -5.86 -12.47 14.63
C ILE A 217 -5.54 -10.95 14.64
N SER A 218 -5.44 -10.23 13.50
CA SER A 218 -4.76 -8.92 13.48
C SER A 218 -5.58 -7.69 13.12
N THR A 219 -6.64 -7.38 13.82
CA THR A 219 -7.34 -6.11 13.58
C THR A 219 -6.79 -4.87 14.32
N ASN A 220 -5.71 -4.96 15.10
CA ASN A 220 -5.38 -3.85 16.01
C ASN A 220 -3.89 -3.54 16.30
N HIS A 221 -2.92 -3.92 15.45
CA HIS A 221 -1.50 -3.82 15.86
C HIS A 221 -0.61 -2.81 15.10
N ARG A 222 -1.18 -1.93 14.26
CA ARG A 222 -0.43 -0.89 13.52
C ARG A 222 0.44 0.04 14.40
N TRP A 223 0.04 0.30 15.63
CA TRP A 223 0.77 1.19 16.53
C TRP A 223 1.96 0.54 17.25
N LEU A 224 2.10 -0.80 17.14
CA LEU A 224 3.21 -1.52 17.79
C LEU A 224 4.52 -1.41 17.01
N ALA A 225 4.46 -1.26 15.68
CA ALA A 225 5.63 -0.97 14.86
C ALA A 225 6.22 0.42 15.21
N MET A 226 5.36 1.39 15.56
CA MET A 226 5.79 2.72 16.04
C MET A 226 6.58 2.66 17.35
N LEU A 227 6.30 1.72 18.23
CA LEU A 227 6.95 1.65 19.55
C LEU A 227 8.38 1.08 19.49
N GLY A 228 8.72 0.34 18.43
CA GLY A 228 10.10 -0.15 18.25
C GLY A 228 11.11 0.95 17.92
N SER A 229 10.66 2.07 17.36
CA SER A 229 11.53 3.21 17.00
C SER A 229 11.57 4.35 18.01
N LEU A 230 10.57 4.41 18.90
CA LEU A 230 10.59 5.35 20.04
C LEU A 230 11.43 4.72 21.16
N GLY A 231 12.65 5.19 21.29
CA GLY A 231 13.60 4.65 22.25
C GLY A 231 12.99 4.46 23.64
N TYR A 232 13.36 3.39 24.29
CA TYR A 232 12.96 3.00 25.65
C TYR A 232 13.03 4.17 26.65
N ASP A 233 13.96 5.11 26.43
CA ASP A 233 14.15 6.32 27.25
C ASP A 233 12.98 7.31 27.19
N VAL A 234 12.37 7.51 26.01
CA VAL A 234 11.17 8.33 25.85
C VAL A 234 10.00 7.70 26.60
N LEU A 235 9.90 6.39 26.54
CA LEU A 235 8.88 5.63 27.25
C LEU A 235 9.01 5.75 28.76
N LEU A 236 10.24 5.69 29.29
CA LEU A 236 10.52 5.88 30.72
C LEU A 236 10.24 7.32 31.15
N MET A 237 10.53 8.31 30.30
CA MET A 237 10.22 9.70 30.57
C MET A 237 8.70 9.93 30.63
N VAL A 238 7.95 9.44 29.64
CA VAL A 238 6.47 9.51 29.63
C VAL A 238 5.89 8.81 30.86
N ASN A 239 6.41 7.63 31.23
CA ASN A 239 5.98 6.89 32.41
C ASN A 239 6.19 7.69 33.72
N ARG A 240 7.33 8.43 33.85
CA ARG A 240 7.58 9.30 35.01
C ARG A 240 6.60 10.46 35.09
N PHE A 241 6.36 11.17 33.99
CA PHE A 241 5.43 12.29 33.95
C PHE A 241 3.98 11.84 34.21
N TYR A 242 3.58 10.72 33.61
CA TYR A 242 2.24 10.15 33.80
C TYR A 242 2.00 9.73 35.24
N ASN A 243 2.97 9.08 35.90
CA ASN A 243 2.84 8.69 37.30
C ASN A 243 2.92 9.87 38.28
N LYS A 244 3.67 10.93 37.95
CA LYS A 244 3.65 12.18 38.72
C LYS A 244 2.28 12.87 38.67
N TYR A 245 1.63 12.87 37.49
CA TYR A 245 0.24 13.33 37.32
C TYR A 245 -0.76 12.47 38.09
N ARG A 246 -0.60 11.13 38.03
CA ARG A 246 -1.47 10.19 38.78
C ARG A 246 -1.35 10.34 40.28
N ALA A 247 -0.12 10.48 40.80
CA ALA A 247 0.13 10.72 42.22
C ALA A 247 -0.52 12.04 42.68
N TRP A 248 -0.42 13.10 41.88
CA TRP A 248 -1.11 14.38 42.15
C TRP A 248 -2.65 14.22 42.20
N ARG A 249 -3.21 13.26 41.40
CA ARG A 249 -4.63 12.90 41.40
C ARG A 249 -5.03 11.85 42.46
N GLY A 250 -4.12 11.47 43.34
CA GLY A 250 -4.37 10.45 44.38
C GLY A 250 -4.59 9.02 43.83
N ARG A 251 -4.11 8.73 42.61
CA ARG A 251 -4.22 7.41 42.00
C ARG A 251 -2.95 6.60 42.17
N GLU A 252 -3.08 5.28 42.37
CA GLU A 252 -1.97 4.37 42.50
C GLU A 252 -1.04 4.36 41.27
N TYR A 253 0.23 3.95 41.49
CA TYR A 253 1.24 3.82 40.44
C TYR A 253 0.78 2.89 39.31
N TYR A 254 0.91 3.35 38.09
CA TYR A 254 0.61 2.57 36.88
C TYR A 254 1.86 2.39 36.02
N SER A 255 2.27 1.13 35.80
CA SER A 255 3.43 0.83 34.98
C SER A 255 3.05 0.77 33.50
N VAL A 256 3.24 1.89 32.79
CA VAL A 256 3.07 1.95 31.33
C VAL A 256 4.04 0.96 30.67
N SER A 257 5.25 0.82 31.19
CA SER A 257 6.26 -0.13 30.67
C SER A 257 5.80 -1.59 30.75
N ARG A 258 5.06 -2.00 31.79
CA ARG A 258 4.51 -3.36 31.91
C ARG A 258 3.40 -3.62 30.88
N ALA A 259 2.51 -2.64 30.68
CA ALA A 259 1.45 -2.74 29.66
C ALA A 259 2.04 -2.83 28.26
N ILE A 260 3.10 -2.07 27.98
CA ILE A 260 3.80 -2.09 26.71
C ILE A 260 4.56 -3.39 26.50
N LYS A 261 5.29 -3.91 27.52
CA LYS A 261 5.97 -5.22 27.41
C LYS A 261 5.02 -6.35 27.03
N GLY A 262 3.81 -6.37 27.62
CA GLY A 262 2.79 -7.36 27.25
C GLY A 262 2.35 -7.25 25.79
N ARG A 263 2.19 -6.02 25.30
CA ARG A 263 1.79 -5.76 23.92
C ARG A 263 2.92 -6.02 22.93
N VAL A 264 4.17 -5.64 23.25
CA VAL A 264 5.35 -5.96 22.45
C VAL A 264 5.52 -7.48 22.32
N LYS A 265 5.38 -8.23 23.42
CA LYS A 265 5.42 -9.71 23.39
C LYS A 265 4.33 -10.29 22.48
N SER A 266 3.11 -9.73 22.52
CA SER A 266 2.02 -10.16 21.63
C SER A 266 2.33 -9.89 20.16
N ALA A 267 2.96 -8.74 19.84
CA ALA A 267 3.35 -8.41 18.47
C ALA A 267 4.47 -9.30 17.96
N VAL A 268 5.50 -9.54 18.77
CA VAL A 268 6.59 -10.46 18.40
C VAL A 268 6.05 -11.88 18.16
N ASN A 269 5.15 -12.36 19.02
CA ASN A 269 4.50 -13.66 18.84
C ASN A 269 3.60 -13.69 17.59
N PHE A 270 2.96 -12.56 17.25
CA PHE A 270 2.16 -12.45 16.03
C PHE A 270 3.04 -12.53 14.79
N ILE A 271 4.11 -11.73 14.72
CA ILE A 271 5.05 -11.75 13.60
C ILE A 271 5.61 -13.17 13.41
N GLY A 272 6.05 -13.85 14.48
CA GLY A 272 6.55 -15.20 14.37
C GLY A 272 5.52 -16.21 13.84
N LYS A 273 4.26 -16.13 14.28
CA LYS A 273 3.18 -16.98 13.75
C LYS A 273 2.85 -16.68 12.29
N TYR A 274 2.88 -15.41 11.91
CA TYR A 274 2.67 -14.97 10.54
C TYR A 274 3.77 -15.52 9.62
N GLU A 275 5.02 -15.38 10.01
CA GLU A 275 6.17 -15.92 9.27
C GLU A 275 6.10 -17.45 9.12
N GLU A 276 5.72 -18.19 10.17
CA GLU A 276 5.52 -19.64 10.11
C GLU A 276 4.42 -20.04 9.12
N GLN A 277 3.31 -19.31 9.08
CA GLN A 277 2.22 -19.60 8.16
C GLN A 277 2.64 -19.35 6.71
N LEU A 278 3.34 -18.24 6.46
CA LEU A 278 3.93 -17.95 5.15
C LEU A 278 4.95 -19.00 4.72
N GLN A 279 5.79 -19.46 5.64
CA GLN A 279 6.73 -20.56 5.39
C GLN A 279 6.00 -21.83 4.94
N ARG A 280 4.94 -22.23 5.67
CA ARG A 280 4.14 -23.42 5.30
C ARG A 280 3.52 -23.27 3.90
N LEU A 281 3.06 -22.07 3.56
CA LEU A 281 2.53 -21.79 2.22
C LEU A 281 3.63 -21.91 1.15
N ALA A 282 4.81 -21.34 1.37
CA ALA A 282 5.94 -21.43 0.46
C ALA A 282 6.36 -22.89 0.21
N VAL A 283 6.45 -23.70 1.28
CA VAL A 283 6.73 -25.13 1.18
C VAL A 283 5.65 -25.86 0.36
N LYS A 284 4.38 -25.58 0.62
CA LYS A 284 3.25 -26.14 -0.15
C LYS A 284 3.31 -25.79 -1.63
N ARG A 285 3.84 -24.61 -1.98
CA ARG A 285 4.03 -24.13 -3.36
C ARG A 285 5.36 -24.55 -3.96
N GLN A 286 6.16 -25.31 -3.23
CA GLN A 286 7.51 -25.76 -3.65
C GLN A 286 8.41 -24.55 -3.99
N CYS A 287 8.40 -23.52 -3.12
CA CYS A 287 9.22 -22.34 -3.25
C CYS A 287 10.32 -22.31 -2.20
N ASP A 288 11.50 -21.81 -2.59
CA ASP A 288 12.67 -21.65 -1.74
C ASP A 288 12.56 -20.43 -0.81
N GLY A 289 11.73 -19.49 -1.19
CA GLY A 289 11.50 -18.26 -0.42
C GLY A 289 10.09 -17.70 -0.62
N ILE A 290 9.81 -16.66 0.16
CA ILE A 290 8.56 -15.88 0.08
C ILE A 290 8.87 -14.39 0.17
N ILE A 291 8.17 -13.62 -0.66
CA ILE A 291 8.23 -12.15 -0.66
C ILE A 291 6.83 -11.64 -0.31
N ALA A 292 6.72 -10.90 0.79
CA ALA A 292 5.45 -10.44 1.31
C ALA A 292 5.45 -8.95 1.66
N GLY A 293 4.28 -8.39 1.98
CA GLY A 293 4.04 -7.06 2.55
C GLY A 293 3.26 -7.14 3.86
N HIS A 294 2.22 -6.31 3.98
CA HIS A 294 1.13 -6.34 4.96
C HIS A 294 1.51 -5.98 6.40
N VAL A 295 2.58 -6.53 6.96
CA VAL A 295 3.00 -6.24 8.35
C VAL A 295 3.78 -4.94 8.49
N HIS A 296 4.07 -4.23 7.39
CA HIS A 296 4.77 -2.95 7.35
C HIS A 296 6.17 -2.98 7.99
N HIS A 297 6.76 -4.16 8.11
CA HIS A 297 8.07 -4.35 8.74
C HIS A 297 9.03 -5.02 7.75
N PRO A 298 10.03 -4.28 7.23
CA PRO A 298 10.97 -4.85 6.28
C PRO A 298 11.78 -5.96 6.95
N ALA A 299 11.92 -7.08 6.29
CA ALA A 299 12.63 -8.22 6.80
C ALA A 299 13.40 -8.98 5.70
N ASP A 300 14.49 -9.59 6.08
CA ASP A 300 15.25 -10.58 5.30
C ASP A 300 15.79 -11.61 6.27
N THR A 301 15.06 -12.70 6.46
CA THR A 301 15.36 -13.72 7.47
C THR A 301 15.11 -15.12 6.94
N MET A 302 15.70 -16.12 7.59
CA MET A 302 15.40 -17.52 7.32
C MET A 302 14.35 -18.01 8.31
N VAL A 303 13.24 -18.54 7.81
CA VAL A 303 12.21 -19.20 8.60
C VAL A 303 12.25 -20.69 8.25
N GLY A 304 12.92 -21.46 9.07
CA GLY A 304 13.30 -22.84 8.72
C GLY A 304 14.22 -22.89 7.50
N LYS A 305 13.76 -23.52 6.40
CA LYS A 305 14.49 -23.60 5.13
C LYS A 305 14.07 -22.57 4.10
N VAL A 306 13.06 -21.74 4.41
CA VAL A 306 12.47 -20.77 3.49
C VAL A 306 13.02 -19.38 3.82
N ARG A 307 13.54 -18.66 2.82
CA ARG A 307 13.92 -17.26 2.98
C ARG A 307 12.67 -16.40 2.96
N TYR A 308 12.44 -15.67 4.04
CA TYR A 308 11.37 -14.70 4.18
C TYR A 308 11.88 -13.30 3.92
N LEU A 309 11.31 -12.64 2.93
CA LEU A 309 11.55 -11.24 2.58
C LEU A 309 10.26 -10.45 2.75
N ASN A 310 10.31 -9.32 3.44
CA ASN A 310 9.19 -8.40 3.51
C ASN A 310 9.58 -7.04 2.93
N CYS A 311 8.74 -6.52 2.04
CA CYS A 311 8.98 -5.25 1.35
C CYS A 311 8.87 -4.04 2.28
N GLY A 312 8.29 -4.20 3.50
CA GLY A 312 7.95 -3.09 4.37
C GLY A 312 6.80 -2.25 3.80
N ASP A 313 6.90 -0.92 3.90
CA ASP A 313 5.86 0.01 3.45
C ASP A 313 6.44 1.30 2.86
N TRP A 314 5.56 2.13 2.28
CA TRP A 314 5.87 3.50 1.83
C TRP A 314 5.02 4.54 2.58
N VAL A 315 4.75 4.28 3.85
CA VAL A 315 4.09 5.19 4.80
C VAL A 315 5.07 5.63 5.89
N GLU A 316 5.77 4.66 6.50
CA GLU A 316 6.69 4.88 7.63
C GLU A 316 8.13 4.44 7.32
N THR A 317 8.33 3.18 6.92
CA THR A 317 9.68 2.59 6.77
C THR A 317 10.35 2.98 5.45
N MET A 318 9.58 3.13 4.38
CA MET A 318 10.04 3.43 3.02
C MET A 318 11.11 2.43 2.56
N SER A 319 10.69 1.21 2.25
CA SER A 319 11.59 0.13 1.87
C SER A 319 11.10 -0.63 0.64
N ALA A 320 12.01 -1.38 0.05
CA ALA A 320 11.78 -2.24 -1.11
C ALA A 320 12.67 -3.47 -1.03
N VAL A 321 12.29 -4.53 -1.75
CA VAL A 321 13.18 -5.65 -2.03
C VAL A 321 13.68 -5.53 -3.46
N LEU A 322 14.98 -5.69 -3.68
CA LEU A 322 15.62 -5.67 -4.97
C LEU A 322 16.19 -7.05 -5.29
N GLU A 323 16.04 -7.48 -6.54
CA GLU A 323 16.75 -8.61 -7.11
C GLU A 323 17.77 -8.08 -8.11
N TYR A 324 19.00 -8.47 -7.97
CA TYR A 324 20.09 -8.17 -8.89
C TYR A 324 20.21 -9.20 -10.02
N GLY A 325 21.06 -8.91 -11.00
CA GLY A 325 21.25 -9.78 -12.16
C GLY A 325 21.83 -11.16 -11.84
N ASP A 326 22.52 -11.31 -10.72
CA ASP A 326 23.07 -12.56 -10.18
C ASP A 326 22.07 -13.39 -9.35
N GLY A 327 20.84 -12.89 -9.14
CA GLY A 327 19.83 -13.52 -8.31
C GLY A 327 19.92 -13.16 -6.82
N ARG A 328 20.87 -12.34 -6.41
CA ARG A 328 20.94 -11.82 -5.05
C ARG A 328 19.76 -10.92 -4.77
N MET A 329 19.10 -11.16 -3.64
CA MET A 329 18.01 -10.35 -3.11
C MET A 329 18.50 -9.48 -1.96
N GLU A 330 18.05 -8.23 -1.89
CA GLU A 330 18.38 -7.26 -0.83
C GLU A 330 17.16 -6.45 -0.43
N THR A 331 16.90 -6.34 0.87
CA THR A 331 15.92 -5.38 1.41
C THR A 331 16.61 -4.03 1.63
N VAL A 332 16.13 -2.99 0.93
CA VAL A 332 16.77 -1.67 0.87
C VAL A 332 15.85 -0.62 1.49
N LEU A 333 16.37 0.17 2.44
CA LEU A 333 15.69 1.35 2.97
C LEU A 333 15.94 2.55 2.04
N TYR A 334 14.90 3.31 1.73
CA TYR A 334 14.98 4.51 0.88
C TYR A 334 16.07 5.50 1.33
N LYS A 335 16.20 5.71 2.64
CA LYS A 335 17.21 6.60 3.22
C LYS A 335 18.63 6.16 2.86
N ASP A 336 18.92 4.87 2.95
CA ASP A 336 20.25 4.33 2.68
C ASP A 336 20.52 4.24 1.17
N PHE A 337 19.50 3.90 0.39
CA PHE A 337 19.54 3.99 -1.05
C PHE A 337 19.92 5.40 -1.54
N MET A 338 19.26 6.44 -1.03
CA MET A 338 19.58 7.83 -1.40
C MET A 338 20.98 8.25 -0.97
N LYS A 339 21.51 7.75 0.14
CA LYS A 339 22.90 7.97 0.54
C LYS A 339 23.87 7.29 -0.44
N ARG A 340 23.63 6.02 -0.81
CA ARG A 340 24.46 5.31 -1.81
C ARG A 340 24.53 6.08 -3.13
N LEU A 341 23.42 6.64 -3.60
CA LEU A 341 23.37 7.48 -4.80
C LEU A 341 24.20 8.76 -4.65
N ALA A 342 24.11 9.44 -3.49
CA ALA A 342 24.82 10.69 -3.24
C ALA A 342 26.35 10.50 -3.19
N TYR A 343 26.83 9.37 -2.70
CA TYR A 343 28.26 9.06 -2.58
C TYR A 343 28.87 8.41 -3.83
N GLY A 344 28.14 8.35 -4.95
CA GLY A 344 28.66 7.78 -6.21
C GLY A 344 28.93 6.26 -6.18
N LYS A 345 28.55 5.56 -5.10
CA LYS A 345 28.70 4.10 -4.95
C LYS A 345 27.52 3.36 -5.56
N CYS A 346 27.24 3.61 -6.81
CA CYS A 346 26.20 2.91 -7.57
C CYS A 346 26.84 2.08 -8.69
N GLY A 347 27.88 1.36 -8.38
CA GLY A 347 28.50 0.35 -9.21
C GLY A 347 28.86 -0.84 -8.33
N THR A 348 28.46 -2.04 -8.78
CA THR A 348 28.86 -3.38 -8.32
C THR A 348 29.67 -3.42 -7.03
N MET A 349 29.07 -3.95 -5.96
CA MET A 349 29.76 -4.18 -4.69
C MET A 349 30.79 -5.31 -4.82
N GLU A 350 31.94 -5.04 -5.43
CA GLU A 350 33.15 -5.86 -5.26
C GLU A 350 34.07 -5.34 -4.16
N ASP A 351 33.82 -4.14 -3.57
CA ASP A 351 34.77 -3.45 -2.70
C ASP A 351 34.40 -3.43 -1.20
N ALA A 352 33.54 -4.30 -0.70
CA ALA A 352 33.15 -4.29 0.72
C ALA A 352 33.91 -5.29 1.61
N GLU A 353 34.84 -6.08 1.08
CA GLU A 353 35.58 -7.11 1.86
C GLU A 353 37.03 -6.76 2.21
N THR A 354 37.55 -5.59 1.87
CA THR A 354 38.92 -5.22 2.25
C THR A 354 38.96 -3.98 3.15
N SER A 355 38.51 -4.13 4.39
CA SER A 355 39.00 -3.29 5.48
C SER A 355 39.94 -4.12 6.34
N PRO A 356 41.26 -3.81 6.41
CA PRO A 356 42.17 -4.54 7.25
C PRO A 356 41.79 -4.29 8.72
N ARG A 357 41.55 -5.38 9.43
CA ARG A 357 41.58 -5.37 10.90
C ARG A 357 42.98 -4.94 11.29
N THR A 358 43.17 -3.72 11.73
CA THR A 358 44.35 -3.35 12.49
C THR A 358 44.21 -4.00 13.85
N GLY A 359 45.00 -5.05 14.01
CA GLY A 359 45.18 -5.73 15.28
C GLY A 359 46.01 -4.88 16.24
N ASP A 360 45.79 -5.22 17.44
CA ASP A 360 46.43 -4.95 18.70
C ASP A 360 47.91 -4.65 18.72
N SER A 361 48.19 -3.80 19.67
CA SER A 361 49.19 -4.06 20.72
C SER A 361 48.81 -3.30 21.99
#